data_20fa2be1823caf8c8b24c59b85543586
#
_entry.id   20fa2be1823caf8c8b24c59b85543586
#
_cell.length_a   1.000
_cell.length_b   1.000
_cell.length_c   1.000
_cell.angle_alpha   90.00
_cell.angle_beta   90.00
_cell.angle_gamma   90.00
#
_symmetry.space_group_name_H-M   'P 1'
#
loop_
_entity.id
_entity.type
_entity.pdbx_description
1 polymer ?
#
loop_
_entity_poly.entity_id
_entity_poly.type
_entity_poly.pdbx_seq_one_letter_code
_entity_poly.pdbx_strand_id
1 'polypeptide(L)'
;MKMNNPVLILGAGISGLGAAYKLSCNGQQTVVLEKDTTYGGLCGNFTIDGFRFDRFVHFSFAKDEQVNRIFMDGAGEVFRHVPNAYNLYQGIWIKHPAQNNLYPLSQKMKDAVVRDFLSRPTDIDSSQIQNYDQWLRLQFGHFFAEHFPIPYTKKYWMTEAKDLETRWMGSREGSRLYQPSVEEVIQGCNTSETPVTYYSKEMRYPRKGGFKQFLSALVENQDIRYNQQVISIDVENRLLRTSKGDEYQFDRLISSLPLPEVIKMLKNVPVDVCNAAARLHCTCGYQISVGLKTKNIPPYLWWYIYDEDILPARVYSPSLKSPDNVPEGRSEERRVGKEC
;
A
#
# COMPACT_ATOMS: atom_id res chain seq x y z
N MET A 1 29.03 35.15 5.33
CA MET A 1 28.45 33.78 5.12
C MET A 1 27.18 33.94 4.28
N LYS A 2 27.12 33.41 3.07
CA LYS A 2 25.86 33.30 2.35
C LYS A 2 24.96 32.40 3.20
N MET A 3 23.88 32.93 3.77
CA MET A 3 22.84 32.08 4.35
C MET A 3 22.32 31.21 3.20
N ASN A 4 22.63 29.91 3.25
CA ASN A 4 22.02 28.97 2.32
C ASN A 4 20.52 28.96 2.62
N ASN A 5 19.71 29.25 1.61
CA ASN A 5 18.27 29.10 1.75
C ASN A 5 17.94 27.68 2.19
N PRO A 6 16.91 27.47 3.02
CA PRO A 6 16.49 26.13 3.41
C PRO A 6 16.11 25.32 2.18
N VAL A 7 16.28 23.99 2.26
CA VAL A 7 15.77 23.09 1.24
C VAL A 7 14.26 23.06 1.36
N LEU A 8 13.54 23.42 0.30
CA LEU A 8 12.09 23.28 0.27
C LEU A 8 11.70 21.85 -0.06
N ILE A 9 10.69 21.34 0.64
CA ILE A 9 10.18 19.98 0.46
C ILE A 9 8.68 20.07 0.25
N LEU A 10 8.18 19.46 -0.83
CA LEU A 10 6.75 19.43 -1.17
C LEU A 10 6.12 18.13 -0.67
N GLY A 11 5.14 18.28 0.23
CA GLY A 11 4.36 17.23 0.84
C GLY A 11 4.93 16.71 2.16
N ALA A 12 4.09 16.68 3.20
CA ALA A 12 4.37 16.09 4.51
C ALA A 12 3.87 14.64 4.62
N GLY A 13 3.91 13.88 3.54
CA GLY A 13 3.80 12.43 3.55
C GLY A 13 5.09 11.79 4.05
N ILE A 14 5.10 10.46 4.23
CA ILE A 14 6.25 9.71 4.77
C ILE A 14 7.57 10.01 4.02
N SER A 15 7.52 10.15 2.69
CA SER A 15 8.71 10.41 1.86
C SER A 15 9.26 11.82 2.08
N GLY A 16 8.39 12.85 2.11
CA GLY A 16 8.82 14.23 2.37
C GLY A 16 9.33 14.40 3.80
N LEU A 17 8.65 13.81 4.78
CA LEU A 17 9.09 13.82 6.18
C LEU A 17 10.41 13.08 6.37
N GLY A 18 10.61 11.94 5.71
CA GLY A 18 11.87 11.21 5.75
C GLY A 18 13.03 12.01 5.15
N ALA A 19 12.79 12.75 4.05
CA ALA A 19 13.76 13.66 3.47
C ALA A 19 14.11 14.81 4.42
N ALA A 20 13.11 15.47 5.02
CA ALA A 20 13.31 16.53 6.00
C ALA A 20 14.13 16.04 7.20
N TYR A 21 13.72 14.92 7.78
CA TYR A 21 14.41 14.30 8.92
C TYR A 21 15.89 14.01 8.59
N LYS A 22 16.15 13.37 7.46
CA LYS A 22 17.54 13.02 7.07
C LYS A 22 18.41 14.24 6.82
N LEU A 23 17.88 15.27 6.18
CA LEU A 23 18.57 16.55 5.96
C LEU A 23 18.86 17.25 7.28
N SER A 24 17.87 17.30 8.17
CA SER A 24 18.01 17.89 9.50
C SER A 24 19.08 17.20 10.34
N CYS A 25 19.14 15.86 10.32
CA CYS A 25 20.22 15.10 10.96
C CYS A 25 21.61 15.46 10.44
N ASN A 26 21.72 15.98 9.22
CA ASN A 26 22.97 16.45 8.62
C ASN A 26 23.17 17.98 8.76
N GLY A 27 22.43 18.64 9.65
CA GLY A 27 22.55 20.09 9.89
C GLY A 27 22.00 20.98 8.78
N GLN A 28 21.24 20.43 7.83
CA GLN A 28 20.64 21.17 6.74
C GLN A 28 19.26 21.68 7.16
N GLN A 29 19.03 22.99 7.05
CA GLN A 29 17.70 23.55 7.27
C GLN A 29 16.72 23.16 6.17
N THR A 30 15.50 22.83 6.54
CA THR A 30 14.41 22.43 5.64
C THR A 30 13.13 23.17 5.96
N VAL A 31 12.29 23.39 4.95
CA VAL A 31 10.90 23.83 5.11
C VAL A 31 10.02 22.88 4.31
N VAL A 32 9.07 22.24 4.97
CA VAL A 32 8.11 21.33 4.35
C VAL A 32 6.81 22.07 4.10
N LEU A 33 6.32 22.09 2.86
CA LEU A 33 5.04 22.67 2.48
C LEU A 33 3.99 21.58 2.30
N GLU A 34 2.93 21.63 3.08
CA GLU A 34 1.84 20.63 3.07
C GLU A 34 0.50 21.33 2.78
N LYS A 35 -0.27 20.78 1.84
CA LYS A 35 -1.59 21.34 1.47
C LYS A 35 -2.65 21.10 2.54
N ASP A 36 -2.57 19.98 3.24
CA ASP A 36 -3.52 19.59 4.27
C ASP A 36 -3.26 20.33 5.60
N THR A 37 -4.17 20.19 6.54
CA THR A 37 -4.06 20.76 7.90
C THR A 37 -3.16 19.92 8.81
N THR A 38 -2.68 18.76 8.34
CA THR A 38 -1.91 17.80 9.13
C THR A 38 -0.98 16.98 8.25
N TYR A 39 0.09 16.45 8.87
CA TYR A 39 1.02 15.56 8.20
C TYR A 39 0.50 14.13 8.04
N GLY A 40 1.20 13.35 7.23
CA GLY A 40 1.04 11.89 7.11
C GLY A 40 0.71 11.41 5.71
N GLY A 41 0.10 12.24 4.86
CA GLY A 41 -0.32 11.81 3.52
C GLY A 41 -1.21 10.56 3.59
N LEU A 42 -0.88 9.49 2.85
CA LEU A 42 -1.61 8.21 2.92
C LEU A 42 -1.42 7.47 4.24
N CYS A 43 -0.36 7.74 5.01
CA CYS A 43 -0.16 7.21 6.35
C CYS A 43 -0.95 7.99 7.43
N GLY A 44 -1.62 9.07 7.05
CA GLY A 44 -2.47 9.87 7.93
C GLY A 44 -3.74 9.14 8.33
N ASN A 45 -4.48 9.74 9.26
CA ASN A 45 -5.79 9.24 9.69
C ASN A 45 -6.74 10.41 9.99
N PHE A 46 -7.98 10.08 10.23
CA PHE A 46 -9.03 10.99 10.69
C PHE A 46 -9.95 10.26 11.68
N THR A 47 -10.72 11.01 12.47
CA THR A 47 -11.65 10.45 13.45
C THR A 47 -13.05 10.98 13.18
N ILE A 48 -14.04 10.08 13.16
CA ILE A 48 -15.46 10.39 13.05
C ILE A 48 -16.20 9.59 14.12
N ASP A 49 -17.00 10.23 14.94
CA ASP A 49 -17.80 9.61 16.00
C ASP A 49 -17.00 8.67 16.93
N GLY A 50 -15.74 9.01 17.19
CA GLY A 50 -14.80 8.22 17.98
C GLY A 50 -14.12 7.07 17.25
N PHE A 51 -14.51 6.78 16.01
CA PHE A 51 -13.82 5.81 15.17
C PHE A 51 -12.61 6.48 14.50
N ARG A 52 -11.42 5.89 14.62
CA ARG A 52 -10.23 6.33 13.91
C ARG A 52 -10.03 5.52 12.65
N PHE A 53 -9.95 6.22 11.53
CA PHE A 53 -9.77 5.65 10.21
C PHE A 53 -8.40 6.05 9.65
N ASP A 54 -7.50 5.10 9.44
CA ASP A 54 -6.30 5.34 8.64
C ASP A 54 -6.70 5.69 7.19
N ARG A 55 -6.03 6.64 6.55
CA ARG A 55 -6.33 7.01 5.15
C ARG A 55 -6.10 5.87 4.17
N PHE A 56 -5.19 4.95 4.50
CA PHE A 56 -4.98 3.71 3.75
C PHE A 56 -4.54 2.57 4.68
N VAL A 57 -4.62 1.32 4.19
CA VAL A 57 -4.27 0.13 4.98
C VAL A 57 -2.76 0.01 5.13
N HIS A 58 -2.27 0.14 6.35
CA HIS A 58 -0.86 -0.03 6.64
C HIS A 58 -0.63 -0.94 7.85
N PHE A 59 0.49 -1.65 7.78
CA PHE A 59 1.22 -2.25 8.89
C PHE A 59 2.71 -1.99 8.67
N SER A 60 3.48 -1.86 9.73
CA SER A 60 4.94 -1.84 9.62
C SER A 60 5.49 -3.26 9.70
N PHE A 61 6.26 -3.63 8.70
CA PHE A 61 7.08 -4.83 8.65
C PHE A 61 8.51 -4.49 8.19
N ALA A 62 8.94 -3.26 8.50
CA ALA A 62 10.28 -2.79 8.19
C ALA A 62 11.34 -3.71 8.81
N LYS A 63 12.34 -4.07 8.02
CA LYS A 63 13.50 -4.89 8.45
C LYS A 63 14.72 -4.03 8.76
N ASP A 64 14.81 -2.85 8.15
CA ASP A 64 15.89 -1.90 8.38
C ASP A 64 15.88 -1.40 9.83
N GLU A 65 17.02 -1.45 10.50
CA GLU A 65 17.15 -1.10 11.92
C GLU A 65 16.93 0.40 12.15
N GLN A 66 17.40 1.26 11.26
CA GLN A 66 17.23 2.71 11.40
C GLN A 66 15.75 3.09 11.27
N VAL A 67 15.06 2.53 10.28
CA VAL A 67 13.62 2.74 10.10
C VAL A 67 12.85 2.21 11.31
N ASN A 68 13.20 1.03 11.80
CA ASN A 68 12.58 0.46 13.01
C ASN A 68 12.75 1.35 14.23
N ARG A 69 13.95 1.89 14.44
CA ARG A 69 14.22 2.81 15.56
C ARG A 69 13.34 4.06 15.46
N ILE A 70 13.35 4.74 14.32
CA ILE A 70 12.53 5.94 14.08
C ILE A 70 11.04 5.66 14.33
N PHE A 71 10.54 4.53 13.84
CA PHE A 71 9.14 4.15 14.03
C PHE A 71 8.81 3.85 15.49
N MET A 72 9.72 3.18 16.21
CA MET A 72 9.51 2.89 17.64
C MET A 72 9.62 4.14 18.50
N ASP A 73 10.56 5.05 18.19
CA ASP A 73 10.66 6.35 18.85
C ASP A 73 9.36 7.15 18.67
N GLY A 74 8.77 7.11 17.48
CA GLY A 74 7.49 7.76 17.19
C GLY A 74 6.28 7.10 17.86
N ALA A 75 6.16 5.79 17.75
CA ALA A 75 4.99 5.05 18.22
C ALA A 75 4.98 4.78 19.72
N GLY A 76 6.15 4.68 20.36
CA GLY A 76 6.30 4.16 21.71
C GLY A 76 5.92 2.67 21.75
N GLU A 77 4.69 2.38 22.19
CA GLU A 77 4.20 1.01 22.26
C GLU A 77 3.46 0.56 20.99
N VAL A 78 3.69 -0.70 20.59
CA VAL A 78 3.07 -1.31 19.41
C VAL A 78 2.42 -2.65 19.74
N PHE A 79 1.37 -2.98 19.01
CA PHE A 79 0.90 -4.36 18.86
C PHE A 79 1.75 -5.06 17.80
N ARG A 80 2.05 -6.34 18.07
CA ARG A 80 2.73 -7.26 17.14
C ARG A 80 1.72 -8.30 16.70
N HIS A 81 1.44 -8.32 15.41
CA HIS A 81 0.44 -9.21 14.82
C HIS A 81 1.14 -10.28 13.97
N VAL A 82 0.70 -11.51 14.13
CA VAL A 82 0.94 -12.55 13.12
C VAL A 82 -0.05 -12.30 11.97
N PRO A 83 0.39 -12.39 10.70
CA PRO A 83 -0.50 -12.26 9.56
C PRO A 83 -1.70 -13.18 9.67
N ASN A 84 -2.89 -12.61 9.72
CA ASN A 84 -4.16 -13.33 9.71
C ASN A 84 -5.04 -12.76 8.58
N ALA A 85 -4.70 -13.19 7.36
CA ALA A 85 -5.38 -12.79 6.15
C ALA A 85 -6.17 -13.97 5.58
N TYR A 86 -7.31 -13.66 4.98
CA TYR A 86 -8.17 -14.64 4.33
C TYR A 86 -8.57 -14.15 2.93
N ASN A 87 -9.17 -15.06 2.17
CA ASN A 87 -9.75 -14.78 0.87
C ASN A 87 -11.21 -15.21 0.93
N LEU A 88 -12.10 -14.41 0.37
CA LEU A 88 -13.50 -14.75 0.15
C LEU A 88 -13.69 -15.06 -1.34
N TYR A 89 -14.21 -16.24 -1.63
CA TYR A 89 -14.50 -16.71 -2.97
C TYR A 89 -15.79 -17.54 -2.97
N GLN A 90 -16.82 -17.07 -3.65
CA GLN A 90 -18.14 -17.74 -3.73
C GLN A 90 -18.70 -18.10 -2.34
N GLY A 91 -18.57 -17.18 -1.37
CA GLY A 91 -19.01 -17.42 0.01
C GLY A 91 -18.09 -18.33 0.84
N ILE A 92 -17.01 -18.86 0.28
CA ILE A 92 -16.06 -19.75 0.95
C ILE A 92 -14.88 -18.95 1.49
N TRP A 93 -14.56 -19.13 2.76
CA TRP A 93 -13.37 -18.56 3.38
C TRP A 93 -12.15 -19.46 3.15
N ILE A 94 -11.13 -18.89 2.51
CA ILE A 94 -9.88 -19.58 2.18
C ILE A 94 -8.74 -18.84 2.88
N LYS A 95 -7.92 -19.54 3.65
CA LYS A 95 -6.73 -18.95 4.28
C LYS A 95 -5.80 -18.37 3.21
N HIS A 96 -5.20 -17.21 3.49
CA HIS A 96 -4.24 -16.60 2.57
C HIS A 96 -2.81 -17.09 2.83
N PRO A 97 -1.99 -17.34 1.81
CA PRO A 97 -2.29 -17.23 0.37
C PRO A 97 -3.14 -18.42 -0.14
N ALA A 98 -4.01 -18.15 -1.11
CA ALA A 98 -4.98 -19.14 -1.58
C ALA A 98 -4.31 -20.34 -2.27
N GLN A 99 -3.19 -20.15 -2.97
CA GLN A 99 -2.54 -21.16 -3.82
C GLN A 99 -2.04 -22.40 -3.07
N ASN A 100 -1.88 -22.34 -1.76
CA ASN A 100 -1.53 -23.50 -0.92
C ASN A 100 -2.51 -23.68 0.27
N ASN A 101 -3.76 -23.21 0.13
CA ASN A 101 -4.80 -23.31 1.15
C ASN A 101 -6.17 -23.65 0.54
N LEU A 102 -6.20 -24.60 -0.39
CA LEU A 102 -7.36 -24.93 -1.21
C LEU A 102 -8.34 -25.90 -0.55
N TYR A 103 -8.06 -26.35 0.68
CA TYR A 103 -8.86 -27.35 1.42
C TYR A 103 -10.37 -27.07 1.42
N PRO A 104 -10.87 -25.84 1.59
CA PRO A 104 -12.30 -25.55 1.63
C PRO A 104 -13.02 -25.69 0.28
N LEU A 105 -12.28 -25.75 -0.84
CA LEU A 105 -12.85 -25.83 -2.17
C LEU A 105 -13.44 -27.24 -2.46
N SER A 106 -14.36 -27.30 -3.43
CA SER A 106 -14.90 -28.58 -3.91
C SER A 106 -13.80 -29.48 -4.49
N GLN A 107 -13.99 -30.80 -4.40
CA GLN A 107 -13.01 -31.77 -4.92
C GLN A 107 -12.72 -31.53 -6.40
N LYS A 108 -13.75 -31.22 -7.20
CA LYS A 108 -13.62 -30.92 -8.63
C LYS A 108 -12.67 -29.74 -8.88
N MET A 109 -12.74 -28.68 -8.07
CA MET A 109 -11.86 -27.51 -8.21
C MET A 109 -10.43 -27.86 -7.76
N LYS A 110 -10.27 -28.56 -6.66
CA LYS A 110 -8.96 -29.03 -6.17
C LYS A 110 -8.25 -29.87 -7.23
N ASP A 111 -8.95 -30.83 -7.83
CA ASP A 111 -8.41 -31.70 -8.88
C ASP A 111 -7.99 -30.89 -10.12
N ALA A 112 -8.78 -29.88 -10.50
CA ALA A 112 -8.44 -29.00 -11.62
C ALA A 112 -7.17 -28.18 -11.32
N VAL A 113 -7.07 -27.58 -10.12
CA VAL A 113 -5.88 -26.82 -9.72
C VAL A 113 -4.64 -27.70 -9.68
N VAL A 114 -4.71 -28.87 -9.05
CA VAL A 114 -3.56 -29.78 -8.94
C VAL A 114 -3.11 -30.27 -10.32
N ARG A 115 -4.04 -30.69 -11.18
CA ARG A 115 -3.72 -31.13 -12.53
C ARG A 115 -3.01 -30.05 -13.33
N ASP A 116 -3.56 -28.83 -13.35
CA ASP A 116 -2.97 -27.70 -14.10
C ASP A 116 -1.63 -27.29 -13.52
N PHE A 117 -1.51 -27.30 -12.19
CA PHE A 117 -0.26 -26.98 -11.52
C PHE A 117 0.86 -27.99 -11.83
N LEU A 118 0.54 -29.28 -11.90
CA LEU A 118 1.49 -30.33 -12.26
C LEU A 118 1.88 -30.31 -13.74
N SER A 119 0.98 -29.86 -14.64
CA SER A 119 1.21 -29.82 -16.08
C SER A 119 1.95 -28.56 -16.54
N ARG A 120 2.20 -27.59 -15.65
CA ARG A 120 2.91 -26.35 -16.01
C ARG A 120 4.39 -26.64 -16.36
N PRO A 121 4.99 -25.83 -17.25
CA PRO A 121 6.42 -25.96 -17.55
C PRO A 121 7.26 -25.69 -16.29
N THR A 122 8.30 -26.47 -16.09
CA THR A 122 9.26 -26.31 -14.98
C THR A 122 10.43 -25.38 -15.31
N ASP A 123 10.83 -25.39 -16.59
CA ASP A 123 11.91 -24.55 -17.11
C ASP A 123 11.32 -23.34 -17.83
N ILE A 124 11.05 -22.28 -17.07
CA ILE A 124 10.50 -21.05 -17.62
C ILE A 124 11.65 -20.07 -17.81
N ASP A 125 11.93 -19.73 -19.06
CA ASP A 125 12.76 -18.58 -19.38
C ASP A 125 12.00 -17.29 -19.09
N SER A 126 12.37 -16.62 -18.00
CA SER A 126 11.72 -15.38 -17.58
C SER A 126 11.78 -14.26 -18.62
N SER A 127 12.75 -14.33 -19.56
CA SER A 127 12.88 -13.36 -20.65
C SER A 127 11.77 -13.47 -21.70
N GLN A 128 11.10 -14.62 -21.76
CA GLN A 128 9.99 -14.88 -22.69
C GLN A 128 8.63 -14.48 -22.13
N ILE A 129 8.55 -14.15 -20.85
CA ILE A 129 7.30 -13.71 -20.22
C ILE A 129 7.02 -12.26 -20.61
N GLN A 130 5.98 -12.04 -21.38
CA GLN A 130 5.64 -10.73 -21.92
C GLN A 130 4.80 -9.87 -20.98
N ASN A 131 3.98 -10.50 -20.13
CA ASN A 131 3.02 -9.81 -19.27
C ASN A 131 2.66 -10.61 -18.02
N TYR A 132 1.92 -9.98 -17.13
CA TYR A 132 1.54 -10.56 -15.84
C TYR A 132 0.54 -11.72 -15.95
N ASP A 133 -0.37 -11.72 -16.95
CA ASP A 133 -1.28 -12.85 -17.19
C ASP A 133 -0.51 -14.13 -17.53
N GLN A 134 0.44 -14.05 -18.47
CA GLN A 134 1.32 -15.18 -18.78
C GLN A 134 2.09 -15.66 -17.56
N TRP A 135 2.64 -14.73 -16.77
CA TRP A 135 3.36 -15.07 -15.56
C TRP A 135 2.49 -15.85 -14.58
N LEU A 136 1.25 -15.37 -14.32
CA LEU A 136 0.32 -16.03 -13.41
C LEU A 136 -0.03 -17.46 -13.85
N ARG A 137 -0.30 -17.66 -15.15
CA ARG A 137 -0.62 -18.98 -15.70
C ARG A 137 0.57 -19.95 -15.62
N LEU A 138 1.75 -19.48 -15.92
CA LEU A 138 2.99 -20.25 -15.82
C LEU A 138 3.33 -20.62 -14.36
N GLN A 139 3.06 -19.73 -13.40
CA GLN A 139 3.38 -19.98 -11.99
C GLN A 139 2.34 -20.86 -11.28
N PHE A 140 1.05 -20.70 -11.58
CA PHE A 140 -0.01 -21.31 -10.79
C PHE A 140 -0.92 -22.27 -11.56
N GLY A 141 -0.74 -22.40 -12.87
CA GLY A 141 -1.65 -23.13 -13.76
C GLY A 141 -2.83 -22.27 -14.20
N HIS A 142 -3.51 -22.69 -15.27
CA HIS A 142 -4.58 -21.92 -15.90
C HIS A 142 -5.79 -21.75 -14.98
N PHE A 143 -6.26 -22.85 -14.39
CA PHE A 143 -7.46 -22.84 -13.57
C PHE A 143 -7.32 -21.90 -12.36
N PHE A 144 -6.22 -22.03 -11.60
CA PHE A 144 -6.00 -21.15 -10.44
C PHE A 144 -5.86 -19.68 -10.86
N ALA A 145 -5.09 -19.42 -11.91
CA ALA A 145 -4.87 -18.06 -12.40
C ALA A 145 -6.19 -17.37 -12.80
N GLU A 146 -7.08 -18.09 -13.50
CA GLU A 146 -8.36 -17.57 -13.97
C GLU A 146 -9.39 -17.32 -12.86
N HIS A 147 -9.34 -18.10 -11.79
CA HIS A 147 -10.34 -18.02 -10.72
C HIS A 147 -9.92 -17.09 -9.56
N PHE A 148 -8.63 -16.80 -9.41
CA PHE A 148 -8.11 -16.07 -8.26
C PHE A 148 -7.31 -14.81 -8.65
N PRO A 149 -6.04 -14.88 -9.04
CA PRO A 149 -5.23 -13.68 -9.19
C PRO A 149 -5.61 -12.80 -10.40
N ILE A 150 -6.10 -13.35 -11.51
CA ILE A 150 -6.49 -12.56 -12.69
C ILE A 150 -7.73 -11.69 -12.38
N PRO A 151 -8.87 -12.23 -11.90
CA PRO A 151 -10.01 -11.42 -11.48
C PRO A 151 -9.64 -10.39 -10.40
N TYR A 152 -8.83 -10.81 -9.41
CA TYR A 152 -8.37 -9.89 -8.38
C TYR A 152 -7.51 -8.75 -8.95
N THR A 153 -6.63 -9.03 -9.90
CA THR A 153 -5.80 -8.04 -10.59
C THR A 153 -6.67 -6.99 -11.26
N LYS A 154 -7.67 -7.41 -12.01
CA LYS A 154 -8.62 -6.52 -12.66
C LYS A 154 -9.35 -5.63 -11.64
N LYS A 155 -9.90 -6.21 -10.57
CA LYS A 155 -10.56 -5.46 -9.48
C LYS A 155 -9.62 -4.49 -8.77
N TYR A 156 -8.38 -4.92 -8.50
CA TYR A 156 -7.45 -4.15 -7.70
C TYR A 156 -6.73 -3.05 -8.49
N TRP A 157 -6.36 -3.32 -9.75
CA TRP A 157 -5.61 -2.38 -10.58
C TRP A 157 -6.47 -1.67 -11.62
N MET A 158 -7.73 -2.08 -11.82
CA MET A 158 -8.60 -1.62 -12.91
C MET A 158 -7.91 -1.75 -14.28
N THR A 159 -7.12 -2.81 -14.43
CA THR A 159 -6.28 -3.08 -15.60
C THR A 159 -6.24 -4.60 -15.78
N GLU A 160 -6.36 -5.05 -17.01
CA GLU A 160 -6.25 -6.47 -17.33
C GLU A 160 -4.81 -6.96 -17.03
N ALA A 161 -4.68 -8.19 -16.52
CA ALA A 161 -3.37 -8.75 -16.19
C ALA A 161 -2.41 -8.79 -17.40
N LYS A 162 -2.96 -8.97 -18.63
CA LYS A 162 -2.17 -8.95 -19.87
C LYS A 162 -1.54 -7.61 -20.21
N ASP A 163 -2.08 -6.51 -19.64
CA ASP A 163 -1.59 -5.14 -19.87
C ASP A 163 -0.59 -4.68 -18.80
N LEU A 164 -0.28 -5.56 -17.85
CA LEU A 164 0.70 -5.31 -16.78
C LEU A 164 2.03 -6.01 -17.05
N GLU A 165 3.12 -5.30 -16.82
CA GLU A 165 4.48 -5.87 -16.84
C GLU A 165 4.76 -6.73 -15.61
N THR A 166 5.86 -7.50 -15.68
CA THR A 166 6.33 -8.37 -14.60
C THR A 166 7.58 -7.86 -13.87
N ARG A 167 8.26 -6.83 -14.40
CA ARG A 167 9.49 -6.29 -13.81
C ARG A 167 9.36 -5.85 -12.35
N TRP A 168 8.18 -5.41 -11.95
CA TRP A 168 7.88 -5.01 -10.56
C TRP A 168 7.82 -6.19 -9.57
N MET A 169 7.74 -7.42 -10.08
CA MET A 169 7.69 -8.63 -9.25
C MET A 169 9.04 -8.92 -8.56
N GLY A 170 10.14 -8.38 -9.09
CA GLY A 170 11.47 -8.69 -8.61
C GLY A 170 11.95 -10.09 -8.97
N SER A 171 13.05 -10.53 -8.38
CA SER A 171 13.53 -11.90 -8.50
C SER A 171 12.59 -12.88 -7.77
N ARG A 172 12.67 -14.16 -8.10
CA ARG A 172 11.86 -15.22 -7.46
C ARG A 172 11.92 -15.19 -5.93
N GLU A 173 13.09 -14.89 -5.37
CA GLU A 173 13.32 -14.81 -3.92
C GLU A 173 12.71 -13.55 -3.28
N GLY A 174 12.48 -12.50 -4.07
CA GLY A 174 11.90 -11.22 -3.62
C GLY A 174 10.44 -11.03 -4.02
N SER A 175 9.81 -11.99 -4.69
CA SER A 175 8.43 -11.89 -5.14
C SER A 175 7.46 -11.75 -3.96
N ARG A 176 6.55 -10.78 -4.07
CA ARG A 176 5.45 -10.61 -3.10
C ARG A 176 4.36 -11.67 -3.22
N LEU A 177 4.35 -12.42 -4.33
CA LEU A 177 3.44 -13.54 -4.53
C LEU A 177 4.14 -14.83 -4.11
N TYR A 178 3.57 -15.49 -3.13
CA TYR A 178 4.07 -16.78 -2.66
C TYR A 178 3.98 -17.84 -3.78
N GLN A 179 5.08 -18.51 -4.04
CA GLN A 179 5.21 -19.55 -5.06
C GLN A 179 5.35 -20.89 -4.34
N PRO A 180 4.24 -21.66 -4.15
CA PRO A 180 4.29 -22.91 -3.43
C PRO A 180 4.98 -24.01 -4.23
N SER A 181 5.54 -25.00 -3.53
CA SER A 181 5.97 -26.24 -4.13
C SER A 181 4.75 -27.11 -4.50
N VAL A 182 4.99 -28.17 -5.26
CA VAL A 182 3.96 -29.17 -5.60
C VAL A 182 3.37 -29.79 -4.34
N GLU A 183 4.25 -30.16 -3.39
CA GLU A 183 3.86 -30.75 -2.11
C GLU A 183 2.98 -29.82 -1.29
N GLU A 184 3.29 -28.55 -1.25
CA GLU A 184 2.49 -27.54 -0.53
C GLU A 184 1.10 -27.34 -1.16
N VAL A 185 0.99 -27.36 -2.48
CA VAL A 185 -0.31 -27.29 -3.17
C VAL A 185 -1.14 -28.53 -2.85
N ILE A 186 -0.57 -29.72 -2.94
CA ILE A 186 -1.24 -30.98 -2.63
C ILE A 186 -1.65 -31.00 -1.15
N GLN A 187 -0.76 -30.65 -0.23
CA GLN A 187 -1.06 -30.55 1.20
C GLN A 187 -2.20 -29.57 1.46
N GLY A 188 -2.14 -28.37 0.85
CA GLY A 188 -3.17 -27.34 0.97
C GLY A 188 -4.54 -27.75 0.41
N CYS A 189 -4.62 -28.78 -0.46
CA CYS A 189 -5.88 -29.39 -0.89
C CYS A 189 -6.44 -30.39 0.15
N ASN A 190 -5.59 -31.01 0.96
CA ASN A 190 -5.95 -32.14 1.82
C ASN A 190 -6.16 -31.74 3.29
N THR A 191 -5.59 -30.65 3.75
CA THR A 191 -5.71 -30.18 5.14
C THR A 191 -5.86 -28.67 5.23
N SER A 192 -6.59 -28.22 6.27
CA SER A 192 -6.65 -26.82 6.69
C SER A 192 -5.45 -26.40 7.53
N GLU A 193 -4.67 -27.33 8.03
CA GLU A 193 -3.50 -27.12 8.89
C GLU A 193 -2.25 -26.88 8.03
N THR A 194 -2.12 -25.70 7.50
CA THR A 194 -0.99 -25.28 6.68
C THR A 194 -0.17 -24.20 7.39
N PRO A 195 1.14 -24.08 7.13
CA PRO A 195 1.96 -23.00 7.67
C PRO A 195 1.44 -21.61 7.25
N VAL A 196 1.80 -20.57 8.00
CA VAL A 196 1.62 -19.20 7.57
C VAL A 196 2.77 -18.84 6.63
N THR A 197 2.48 -18.80 5.33
CA THR A 197 3.46 -18.51 4.26
C THR A 197 3.37 -17.08 3.74
N TYR A 198 3.02 -16.13 4.61
CA TYR A 198 3.00 -14.72 4.28
C TYR A 198 4.43 -14.16 4.22
N TYR A 199 4.66 -13.15 3.36
CA TYR A 199 6.00 -12.55 3.15
C TYR A 199 6.59 -11.90 4.41
N SER A 200 5.80 -11.63 5.42
CA SER A 200 6.24 -11.16 6.75
C SER A 200 5.67 -12.03 7.85
N LYS A 201 6.51 -12.44 8.78
CA LYS A 201 6.07 -13.24 9.94
C LYS A 201 5.48 -12.40 11.07
N GLU A 202 5.82 -11.11 11.11
CA GLU A 202 5.37 -10.15 12.11
C GLU A 202 5.01 -8.83 11.46
N MET A 203 3.92 -8.24 11.90
CA MET A 203 3.47 -6.91 11.51
C MET A 203 3.21 -6.07 12.74
N ARG A 204 3.60 -4.80 12.71
CA ARG A 204 3.48 -3.88 13.83
C ARG A 204 2.50 -2.77 13.54
N TYR A 205 1.74 -2.41 14.57
CA TYR A 205 0.81 -1.29 14.52
C TYR A 205 0.84 -0.55 15.88
N PRO A 206 0.82 0.80 15.90
CA PRO A 206 0.83 1.56 17.15
C PRO A 206 -0.36 1.21 18.04
N ARG A 207 -0.11 1.13 19.34
CA ARG A 207 -1.19 0.91 20.31
C ARG A 207 -2.21 2.03 20.32
N LYS A 208 -1.76 3.28 20.09
CA LYS A 208 -2.61 4.47 20.05
C LYS A 208 -2.25 5.34 18.85
N GLY A 209 -3.19 6.16 18.42
CA GLY A 209 -2.95 7.19 17.40
C GLY A 209 -2.99 6.71 15.94
N GLY A 210 -3.25 5.40 15.69
CA GLY A 210 -3.28 4.83 14.35
C GLY A 210 -1.89 4.75 13.70
N PHE A 211 -1.81 4.33 12.44
CA PHE A 211 -0.54 4.16 11.74
C PHE A 211 0.29 5.46 11.68
N LYS A 212 -0.39 6.61 11.63
CA LYS A 212 0.23 7.95 11.62
C LYS A 212 1.23 8.14 12.76
N GLN A 213 1.02 7.49 13.91
CA GLN A 213 1.86 7.65 15.08
C GLN A 213 3.32 7.21 14.84
N PHE A 214 3.58 6.28 13.94
CA PHE A 214 4.93 5.93 13.52
C PHE A 214 5.73 7.11 12.95
N LEU A 215 5.04 8.12 12.40
CA LEU A 215 5.68 9.27 11.78
C LEU A 215 5.99 10.40 12.76
N SER A 216 5.59 10.32 14.02
CA SER A 216 5.72 11.45 14.98
C SER A 216 7.17 11.86 15.18
N ALA A 217 8.11 10.91 15.27
CA ALA A 217 9.54 11.22 15.37
C ALA A 217 10.11 11.93 14.12
N LEU A 218 9.50 11.72 12.95
CA LEU A 218 9.93 12.40 11.73
C LEU A 218 9.52 13.87 11.66
N VAL A 219 8.50 14.26 12.40
CA VAL A 219 8.00 15.65 12.41
C VAL A 219 8.57 16.49 13.54
N GLU A 220 9.17 15.85 14.52
CA GLU A 220 9.77 16.52 15.66
C GLU A 220 10.88 17.48 15.19
N ASN A 221 10.79 18.74 15.61
CA ASN A 221 11.73 19.80 15.27
C ASN A 221 11.83 20.13 13.76
N GLN A 222 10.82 19.79 12.95
CA GLN A 222 10.74 20.18 11.53
C GLN A 222 9.90 21.45 11.35
N ASP A 223 10.31 22.36 10.46
CA ASP A 223 9.47 23.48 9.98
C ASP A 223 8.48 22.94 8.95
N ILE A 224 7.28 22.57 9.39
CA ILE A 224 6.21 22.09 8.51
C ILE A 224 5.12 23.17 8.43
N ARG A 225 4.91 23.69 7.24
CA ARG A 225 3.90 24.71 6.97
C ARG A 225 2.67 24.08 6.34
N TYR A 226 1.62 23.99 7.11
CA TYR A 226 0.34 23.42 6.71
C TYR A 226 -0.52 24.42 5.93
N ASN A 227 -1.53 23.91 5.21
CA ASN A 227 -2.41 24.68 4.34
C ASN A 227 -1.63 25.49 3.28
N GLN A 228 -0.52 24.96 2.81
CA GLN A 228 0.35 25.52 1.80
C GLN A 228 0.31 24.66 0.53
N GLN A 229 -0.80 24.79 -0.22
CA GLN A 229 -0.93 24.12 -1.50
C GLN A 229 -0.10 24.83 -2.56
N VAL A 230 0.98 24.21 -3.00
CA VAL A 230 1.80 24.73 -4.11
C VAL A 230 1.01 24.61 -5.40
N ILE A 231 0.98 25.71 -6.19
CA ILE A 231 0.26 25.78 -7.46
C ILE A 231 1.15 26.17 -8.64
N SER A 232 2.35 26.70 -8.37
CA SER A 232 3.29 27.09 -9.43
C SER A 232 4.73 26.95 -8.97
N ILE A 233 5.59 26.44 -9.85
CA ILE A 233 7.03 26.28 -9.63
C ILE A 233 7.75 26.88 -10.83
N ASP A 234 8.49 27.95 -10.58
CA ASP A 234 9.36 28.63 -11.55
C ASP A 234 10.80 28.23 -11.26
N VAL A 235 11.32 27.28 -12.02
CA VAL A 235 12.67 26.74 -11.81
C VAL A 235 13.75 27.75 -12.21
N GLU A 236 13.50 28.54 -13.25
CA GLU A 236 14.45 29.56 -13.76
C GLU A 236 14.69 30.66 -12.73
N ASN A 237 13.59 31.17 -12.14
CA ASN A 237 13.63 32.18 -11.11
C ASN A 237 13.73 31.63 -9.68
N ARG A 238 13.74 30.29 -9.54
CA ARG A 238 13.78 29.58 -8.25
C ARG A 238 12.68 30.04 -7.29
N LEU A 239 11.49 30.23 -7.80
CA LEU A 239 10.33 30.77 -7.09
C LEU A 239 9.17 29.77 -7.12
N LEU A 240 8.58 29.56 -5.97
CA LEU A 240 7.40 28.73 -5.77
C LEU A 240 6.26 29.60 -5.25
N ARG A 241 5.03 29.36 -5.71
CA ARG A 241 3.82 30.04 -5.24
C ARG A 241 2.78 29.06 -4.73
N THR A 242 2.09 29.48 -3.67
CA THR A 242 0.97 28.70 -3.10
C THR A 242 -0.37 29.30 -3.47
N SER A 243 -1.44 28.53 -3.26
CA SER A 243 -2.82 28.99 -3.48
C SER A 243 -3.25 30.16 -2.60
N LYS A 244 -2.52 30.41 -1.50
CA LYS A 244 -2.74 31.57 -0.62
C LYS A 244 -2.01 32.83 -1.08
N GLY A 245 -1.19 32.75 -2.12
CA GLY A 245 -0.38 33.82 -2.61
C GLY A 245 0.99 33.94 -1.94
N ASP A 246 1.33 33.03 -1.03
CA ASP A 246 2.66 33.05 -0.43
C ASP A 246 3.71 32.62 -1.47
N GLU A 247 4.87 33.30 -1.42
CA GLU A 247 6.00 33.03 -2.30
C GLU A 247 7.19 32.53 -1.50
N TYR A 248 7.87 31.51 -2.05
CA TYR A 248 9.06 30.91 -1.47
C TYR A 248 10.17 30.85 -2.49
N GLN A 249 11.31 31.47 -2.17
CA GLN A 249 12.54 31.28 -2.93
C GLN A 249 13.26 30.01 -2.48
N PHE A 250 13.88 29.29 -3.41
CA PHE A 250 14.61 28.06 -3.11
C PHE A 250 15.90 27.95 -3.90
N ASP A 251 16.92 27.39 -3.29
CA ASP A 251 18.12 26.93 -3.99
C ASP A 251 17.98 25.46 -4.37
N ARG A 252 17.31 24.67 -3.52
CA ARG A 252 17.06 23.24 -3.72
C ARG A 252 15.61 22.92 -3.37
N LEU A 253 15.00 22.10 -4.22
CA LEU A 253 13.61 21.65 -4.07
C LEU A 253 13.54 20.14 -4.13
N ILE A 254 12.88 19.52 -3.17
CA ILE A 254 12.56 18.09 -3.13
C ILE A 254 11.05 17.95 -3.23
N SER A 255 10.57 17.12 -4.14
CA SER A 255 9.13 16.83 -4.24
C SER A 255 8.85 15.38 -3.91
N SER A 256 7.88 15.16 -3.02
CA SER A 256 7.27 13.85 -2.75
C SER A 256 5.87 13.72 -3.36
N LEU A 257 5.48 14.65 -4.22
CA LEU A 257 4.20 14.66 -4.91
C LEU A 257 4.23 13.75 -6.14
N PRO A 258 3.06 13.27 -6.61
CA PRO A 258 2.99 12.54 -7.88
C PRO A 258 3.58 13.34 -9.03
N LEU A 259 4.45 12.71 -9.83
CA LEU A 259 5.17 13.40 -10.91
C LEU A 259 4.26 14.14 -11.90
N PRO A 260 3.10 13.60 -12.34
CA PRO A 260 2.19 14.36 -13.20
C PRO A 260 1.70 15.66 -12.59
N GLU A 261 1.48 15.70 -11.28
CA GLU A 261 1.05 16.92 -10.58
C GLU A 261 2.19 17.95 -10.49
N VAL A 262 3.43 17.47 -10.30
CA VAL A 262 4.61 18.36 -10.31
C VAL A 262 4.76 19.00 -11.69
N ILE A 263 4.65 18.22 -12.77
CA ILE A 263 4.78 18.74 -14.14
C ILE A 263 3.73 19.81 -14.45
N LYS A 264 2.48 19.63 -13.98
CA LYS A 264 1.42 20.64 -14.14
C LYS A 264 1.72 21.98 -13.44
N MET A 265 2.48 21.94 -12.35
CA MET A 265 2.84 23.14 -11.57
C MET A 265 4.09 23.86 -12.12
N LEU A 266 4.93 23.15 -12.89
CA LEU A 266 6.14 23.73 -13.47
C LEU A 266 5.79 24.73 -14.57
N LYS A 267 6.50 25.86 -14.60
CA LYS A 267 6.45 26.81 -15.72
C LYS A 267 7.38 26.37 -16.86
N ASN A 268 7.03 26.79 -18.08
CA ASN A 268 7.86 26.62 -19.28
C ASN A 268 8.26 25.17 -19.57
N VAL A 269 7.35 24.21 -19.29
CA VAL A 269 7.61 22.78 -19.54
C VAL A 269 7.55 22.48 -21.04
N PRO A 270 8.54 21.80 -21.61
CA PRO A 270 8.49 21.34 -22.99
C PRO A 270 7.27 20.46 -23.30
N VAL A 271 6.71 20.59 -24.50
CA VAL A 271 5.46 19.88 -24.88
C VAL A 271 5.61 18.35 -24.82
N ASP A 272 6.77 17.83 -25.19
CA ASP A 272 7.07 16.40 -25.12
C ASP A 272 7.08 15.88 -23.68
N VAL A 273 7.57 16.66 -22.71
CA VAL A 273 7.51 16.35 -21.28
C VAL A 273 6.06 16.37 -20.75
N CYS A 274 5.26 17.36 -21.16
CA CYS A 274 3.83 17.41 -20.82
C CYS A 274 3.10 16.17 -21.37
N ASN A 275 3.36 15.80 -22.63
CA ASN A 275 2.78 14.63 -23.28
C ASN A 275 3.23 13.31 -22.60
N ALA A 276 4.48 13.22 -22.16
CA ALA A 276 4.97 12.08 -21.40
C ALA A 276 4.29 11.97 -20.02
N ALA A 277 4.16 13.09 -19.31
CA ALA A 277 3.48 13.14 -18.02
C ALA A 277 1.99 12.74 -18.13
N ALA A 278 1.30 13.16 -19.19
CA ALA A 278 -0.11 12.82 -19.44
C ALA A 278 -0.33 11.31 -19.69
N ARG A 279 0.72 10.56 -20.06
CA ARG A 279 0.66 9.10 -20.24
C ARG A 279 0.95 8.32 -18.95
N LEU A 280 1.38 8.99 -17.89
CA LEU A 280 1.59 8.35 -16.60
C LEU A 280 0.25 8.13 -15.90
N HIS A 281 -0.01 6.90 -15.50
CA HIS A 281 -1.20 6.54 -14.74
C HIS A 281 -0.88 6.44 -13.26
N CYS A 282 -1.57 7.24 -12.45
CA CYS A 282 -1.56 7.10 -11.00
C CYS A 282 -2.75 6.23 -10.59
N THR A 283 -2.49 5.16 -9.83
CA THR A 283 -3.60 4.35 -9.30
C THR A 283 -4.40 5.15 -8.29
N CYS A 284 -5.71 5.20 -8.48
CA CYS A 284 -6.68 5.79 -7.57
C CYS A 284 -7.55 4.70 -6.95
N GLY A 285 -8.20 4.98 -5.82
CA GLY A 285 -9.11 4.02 -5.22
C GLY A 285 -10.02 4.70 -4.22
N TYR A 286 -11.24 4.18 -4.12
CA TYR A 286 -12.17 4.56 -3.07
C TYR A 286 -11.99 3.68 -1.86
N GLN A 287 -12.04 4.29 -0.69
CA GLN A 287 -12.01 3.60 0.57
C GLN A 287 -13.24 3.99 1.38
N ILE A 288 -14.13 3.03 1.61
CA ILE A 288 -15.35 3.21 2.38
C ILE A 288 -15.07 2.75 3.81
N SER A 289 -15.30 3.63 4.78
CA SER A 289 -15.16 3.34 6.21
C SER A 289 -16.55 3.15 6.82
N VAL A 290 -16.75 2.05 7.55
CA VAL A 290 -18.03 1.69 8.14
C VAL A 290 -17.84 1.43 9.63
N GLY A 291 -18.47 2.23 10.47
CA GLY A 291 -18.53 1.98 11.92
C GLY A 291 -19.71 1.07 12.26
N LEU A 292 -19.48 0.02 13.03
CA LEU A 292 -20.48 -0.99 13.39
C LEU A 292 -20.80 -0.95 14.89
N LYS A 293 -22.06 -1.09 15.25
CA LYS A 293 -22.55 -1.21 16.65
C LYS A 293 -22.47 -2.64 17.17
N THR A 294 -21.47 -3.41 16.76
CA THR A 294 -21.29 -4.81 17.17
C THR A 294 -19.80 -5.12 17.27
N LYS A 295 -19.48 -6.14 18.06
CA LYS A 295 -18.14 -6.76 18.10
C LYS A 295 -18.07 -8.05 17.26
N ASN A 296 -19.20 -8.49 16.73
CA ASN A 296 -19.27 -9.70 15.91
C ASN A 296 -18.88 -9.37 14.46
N ILE A 297 -17.59 -9.40 14.20
CA ILE A 297 -16.99 -9.22 12.87
C ILE A 297 -16.13 -10.43 12.55
N PRO A 298 -15.81 -10.68 11.27
CA PRO A 298 -14.84 -11.71 10.90
C PRO A 298 -13.52 -11.53 11.64
N PRO A 299 -12.94 -12.60 12.24
CA PRO A 299 -11.75 -12.50 13.09
C PRO A 299 -10.46 -12.37 12.30
N TYR A 300 -10.52 -11.74 11.14
CA TYR A 300 -9.40 -11.58 10.22
C TYR A 300 -8.94 -10.12 10.19
N LEU A 301 -7.62 -9.90 10.18
CA LEU A 301 -7.04 -8.56 10.05
C LEU A 301 -7.42 -7.90 8.73
N TRP A 302 -7.48 -8.72 7.67
CA TRP A 302 -8.04 -8.34 6.36
C TRP A 302 -8.38 -9.58 5.54
N TRP A 303 -9.18 -9.37 4.50
CA TRP A 303 -9.43 -10.41 3.50
C TRP A 303 -9.56 -9.82 2.10
N TYR A 304 -9.24 -10.63 1.13
CA TYR A 304 -9.36 -10.34 -0.29
C TYR A 304 -10.67 -10.91 -0.82
N ILE A 305 -11.31 -10.25 -1.77
CA ILE A 305 -12.57 -10.70 -2.39
C ILE A 305 -12.32 -10.94 -3.86
N TYR A 306 -12.44 -12.20 -4.28
CA TYR A 306 -12.22 -12.59 -5.67
C TYR A 306 -13.48 -12.48 -6.52
N ASP A 307 -14.67 -12.53 -5.93
CA ASP A 307 -15.95 -12.47 -6.64
C ASP A 307 -16.08 -11.13 -7.37
N GLU A 308 -16.33 -11.17 -8.69
CA GLU A 308 -16.37 -9.96 -9.54
C GLU A 308 -17.65 -9.16 -9.35
N ASP A 309 -18.74 -9.78 -8.89
CA ASP A 309 -20.01 -9.13 -8.56
C ASP A 309 -20.00 -8.39 -7.23
N ILE A 310 -18.97 -8.57 -6.40
CA ILE A 310 -18.75 -7.84 -5.15
C ILE A 310 -17.71 -6.77 -5.38
N LEU A 311 -18.09 -5.49 -5.46
CA LEU A 311 -17.22 -4.37 -5.82
C LEU A 311 -15.92 -4.25 -5.00
N PRO A 312 -15.91 -4.31 -3.66
CA PRO A 312 -14.67 -4.21 -2.91
C PRO A 312 -13.68 -5.30 -3.27
N ALA A 313 -12.44 -4.92 -3.57
CA ALA A 313 -11.34 -5.88 -3.78
C ALA A 313 -10.79 -6.42 -2.45
N ARG A 314 -10.88 -5.63 -1.37
CA ARG A 314 -10.36 -6.01 -0.07
C ARG A 314 -11.13 -5.33 1.06
N VAL A 315 -11.27 -6.04 2.16
CA VAL A 315 -11.81 -5.52 3.43
C VAL A 315 -10.77 -5.71 4.52
N TYR A 316 -10.74 -4.84 5.51
CA TYR A 316 -9.89 -5.00 6.68
C TYR A 316 -10.57 -4.46 7.95
N SER A 317 -10.12 -4.96 9.11
CA SER A 317 -10.70 -4.66 10.41
C SER A 317 -9.73 -3.81 11.25
N PRO A 318 -9.89 -2.48 11.28
CA PRO A 318 -9.03 -1.60 12.07
C PRO A 318 -9.07 -1.86 13.58
N SER A 319 -10.22 -2.27 14.12
CA SER A 319 -10.36 -2.64 15.53
C SER A 319 -9.46 -3.81 15.95
N LEU A 320 -9.20 -4.74 15.03
CA LEU A 320 -8.28 -5.85 15.28
C LEU A 320 -6.81 -5.45 15.21
N LYS A 321 -6.49 -4.30 14.58
CA LYS A 321 -5.13 -3.75 14.60
C LYS A 321 -4.81 -3.10 15.94
N SER A 322 -5.75 -2.29 16.45
CA SER A 322 -5.70 -1.68 17.77
C SER A 322 -7.09 -1.35 18.27
N PRO A 323 -7.42 -1.68 19.53
CA PRO A 323 -8.68 -1.24 20.15
C PRO A 323 -8.85 0.28 20.19
N ASP A 324 -7.77 1.05 20.15
CA ASP A 324 -7.79 2.51 20.12
C ASP A 324 -8.42 3.10 18.84
N ASN A 325 -8.63 2.28 17.82
CA ASN A 325 -9.27 2.71 16.58
C ASN A 325 -10.80 2.79 16.67
N VAL A 326 -11.42 2.24 17.71
CA VAL A 326 -12.88 2.16 17.83
C VAL A 326 -13.36 2.54 19.22
N PRO A 327 -14.56 3.12 19.37
CA PRO A 327 -15.19 3.30 20.66
C PRO A 327 -15.44 1.96 21.36
N GLU A 328 -15.44 1.97 22.68
CA GLU A 328 -15.69 0.77 23.49
C GLU A 328 -17.03 0.11 23.09
N GLY A 329 -17.02 -1.22 22.96
CA GLY A 329 -18.20 -2.00 22.60
C GLY A 329 -18.56 -2.01 21.12
N ARG A 330 -17.75 -1.39 20.26
CA ARG A 330 -17.98 -1.28 18.82
C ARG A 330 -16.86 -1.93 18.02
N SER A 331 -17.08 -2.07 16.72
CA SER A 331 -16.07 -2.50 15.76
C SER A 331 -16.23 -1.68 14.48
N GLU A 332 -15.24 -1.79 13.58
CA GLU A 332 -15.32 -1.16 12.28
C GLU A 332 -14.85 -2.14 11.20
N GLU A 333 -15.48 -2.06 10.05
CA GLU A 333 -15.00 -2.65 8.80
C GLU A 333 -14.59 -1.54 7.84
N ARG A 334 -13.59 -1.81 7.03
CA ARG A 334 -13.18 -0.89 5.99
C ARG A 334 -13.04 -1.62 4.67
N ARG A 335 -13.85 -1.20 3.70
CA ARG A 335 -13.88 -1.78 2.36
C ARG A 335 -13.02 -0.92 1.43
N VAL A 336 -12.14 -1.57 0.68
CA VAL A 336 -11.32 -0.92 -0.34
C VAL A 336 -11.76 -1.46 -1.69
N GLY A 337 -12.39 -0.62 -2.49
CA GLY A 337 -12.69 -0.85 -3.89
C GLY A 337 -12.01 0.25 -4.72
N LYS A 338 -11.73 -0.04 -5.98
CA LYS A 338 -11.33 0.95 -6.96
C LYS A 338 -12.46 1.19 -7.93
N GLU A 339 -12.79 2.45 -8.13
CA GLU A 339 -13.53 2.92 -9.31
C GLU A 339 -12.66 3.96 -10.01
N CYS A 340 -12.58 3.86 -11.31
CA CYS A 340 -12.00 4.87 -12.19
C CYS A 340 -13.11 5.80 -12.67
#